data_9eb63c03c7d5de0a71435a62164fccc0
#
_entry.id   9eb63c03c7d5de0a71435a62164fccc0
#
_cell.length_a   1.000
_cell.length_b   1.000
_cell.length_c   1.000
_cell.angle_alpha   90.00
_cell.angle_beta   90.00
_cell.angle_gamma   90.00
#
_symmetry.space_group_name_H-M   'P 1'
#
loop_
_entity.id
_entity.type
_entity.pdbx_description
1 polymer ?
#
loop_
_entity_poly.entity_id
_entity_poly.type
_entity_poly.pdbx_seq_one_letter_code
_entity_poly.pdbx_strand_id
1 'polypeptide(L)'
;MLVKLTEVCGTGAVTTGRRYSLREVFVNPEHVVMVREEHQMKNLNEQGMLTEGLDKKHRFSKITIDKGTTGTEIIVIGDPNTVGTVLNKRNYVLKG
;
A
#
# COMPACT_ATOMS: atom_id res chain seq x y z
N MET A 1 -7.16 12.85 -10.97
CA MET A 1 -5.71 12.84 -10.72
C MET A 1 -5.31 11.59 -9.98
N LEU A 2 -4.26 10.96 -10.45
CA LEU A 2 -3.78 9.73 -9.84
C LEU A 2 -2.63 10.01 -8.88
N VAL A 3 -2.56 9.25 -7.81
CA VAL A 3 -1.51 9.34 -6.81
C VAL A 3 -0.65 8.09 -6.92
N LYS A 4 0.67 8.27 -6.98
CA LYS A 4 1.61 7.16 -7.06
C LYS A 4 1.91 6.62 -5.68
N LEU A 5 1.79 5.31 -5.54
CA LEU A 5 2.13 4.58 -4.32
C LEU A 5 2.99 3.37 -4.70
N THR A 6 3.62 2.78 -3.70
CA THR A 6 4.37 1.55 -3.92
C THR A 6 3.58 0.38 -3.34
N GLU A 7 3.17 -0.51 -4.23
CA GLU A 7 2.33 -1.65 -3.87
C GLU A 7 3.18 -2.88 -3.59
N VAL A 8 2.76 -3.66 -2.60
CA VAL A 8 3.35 -4.97 -2.30
C VAL A 8 2.51 -6.03 -2.98
N CYS A 9 3.11 -6.76 -3.90
CA CYS A 9 2.40 -7.75 -4.70
C CYS A 9 2.94 -9.14 -4.43
N GLY A 10 2.03 -10.11 -4.32
CA GLY A 10 2.44 -11.50 -4.28
C GLY A 10 2.91 -11.95 -5.65
N THR A 11 4.06 -12.61 -5.69
CA THR A 11 4.62 -13.06 -6.95
C THR A 11 4.11 -14.42 -7.40
N GLY A 12 3.64 -15.23 -6.47
CA GLY A 12 3.26 -16.59 -6.77
C GLY A 12 4.43 -17.52 -7.03
N ALA A 13 5.66 -17.00 -7.02
CA ALA A 13 6.86 -17.78 -7.31
C ALA A 13 7.39 -18.39 -6.02
N VAL A 14 7.08 -19.65 -5.82
CA VAL A 14 7.47 -20.34 -4.59
C VAL A 14 8.95 -20.76 -4.61
N THR A 15 9.49 -20.97 -5.81
CA THR A 15 10.81 -21.56 -5.95
C THR A 15 11.97 -20.61 -5.69
N THR A 16 11.74 -19.31 -5.75
CA THR A 16 12.79 -18.32 -5.57
C THR A 16 12.99 -17.86 -4.14
N GLY A 17 12.12 -18.27 -3.23
CA GLY A 17 12.14 -17.79 -1.87
C GLY A 17 11.55 -16.40 -1.67
N ARG A 18 11.30 -15.68 -2.75
CA ARG A 18 10.68 -14.38 -2.70
C ARG A 18 9.21 -14.52 -2.99
N ARG A 19 8.39 -14.24 -2.00
CA ARG A 19 6.95 -14.34 -2.15
C ARG A 19 6.31 -13.02 -2.57
N TYR A 20 7.04 -11.92 -2.46
CA TYR A 20 6.50 -10.59 -2.69
C TYR A 20 7.44 -9.75 -3.51
N SER A 21 6.89 -8.83 -4.25
CA SER A 21 7.66 -7.84 -4.99
C SER A 21 7.00 -6.48 -4.82
N LEU A 22 7.77 -5.45 -5.10
CA LEU A 22 7.27 -4.08 -5.02
C LEU A 22 7.07 -3.55 -6.43
N ARG A 23 6.00 -2.79 -6.62
CA ARG A 23 5.77 -2.13 -7.91
C ARG A 23 5.03 -0.83 -7.70
N GLU A 24 5.20 0.09 -8.62
CA GLU A 24 4.45 1.32 -8.60
C GLU A 24 3.00 1.07 -8.96
N VAL A 25 2.10 1.79 -8.30
CA VAL A 25 0.69 1.76 -8.62
C VAL A 25 0.16 3.19 -8.57
N PHE A 26 -0.72 3.53 -9.48
CA PHE A 26 -1.38 4.83 -9.51
C PHE A 26 -2.83 4.66 -9.11
N VAL A 27 -3.23 5.35 -8.07
CA VAL A 27 -4.54 5.18 -7.45
C VAL A 27 -5.32 6.48 -7.55
N ASN A 28 -6.61 6.37 -7.88
CA ASN A 28 -7.50 7.53 -7.84
C ASN A 28 -8.00 7.70 -6.40
N PRO A 29 -7.58 8.79 -5.71
CA PRO A 29 -7.97 8.96 -4.31
C PRO A 29 -9.47 9.05 -4.10
N GLU A 30 -10.22 9.46 -5.12
CA GLU A 30 -11.67 9.57 -4.99
C GLU A 30 -12.35 8.22 -4.85
N HIS A 31 -11.69 7.15 -5.24
CA HIS A 31 -12.24 5.81 -5.14
C HIS A 31 -11.75 5.07 -3.90
N VAL A 32 -10.91 5.69 -3.09
CA VAL A 32 -10.42 5.08 -1.86
C VAL A 32 -11.47 5.21 -0.78
N VAL A 33 -11.88 4.07 -0.24
CA VAL A 33 -12.93 4.01 0.78
C VAL A 33 -12.31 3.97 2.17
N MET A 34 -11.21 3.27 2.34
CA MET A 34 -10.64 3.04 3.66
C MET A 34 -9.15 2.78 3.55
N VAL A 35 -8.41 3.29 4.53
CA VAL A 35 -6.98 3.02 4.69
C VAL A 35 -6.78 2.54 6.12
N ARG A 36 -6.12 1.40 6.29
CA ARG A 36 -5.81 0.93 7.64
C ARG A 36 -4.46 0.25 7.66
N GLU A 37 -3.90 0.13 8.86
CA GLU A 37 -2.58 -0.47 9.02
C GLU A 37 -2.61 -1.95 8.69
N GLU A 38 -1.56 -2.41 7.99
CA GLU A 38 -1.42 -3.80 7.62
C GLU A 38 -0.26 -4.41 8.42
N HIS A 39 -0.60 -5.18 9.44
CA HIS A 39 0.40 -5.69 10.38
C HIS A 39 1.14 -6.92 9.87
N GLN A 40 0.51 -7.74 9.04
CA GLN A 40 1.14 -8.95 8.54
C GLN A 40 2.36 -8.66 7.68
N MET A 41 2.25 -7.67 6.81
CA MET A 41 3.38 -7.28 5.96
C MET A 41 4.49 -6.65 6.79
N LYS A 42 4.12 -5.89 7.80
CA LYS A 42 5.12 -5.31 8.71
C LYS A 42 5.91 -6.42 9.40
N ASN A 43 5.22 -7.43 9.90
CA ASN A 43 5.88 -8.53 10.57
C ASN A 43 6.81 -9.30 9.63
N LEU A 44 6.34 -9.57 8.42
CA LEU A 44 7.15 -10.26 7.41
C LEU A 44 8.40 -9.45 7.07
N ASN A 45 8.24 -8.13 6.93
CA ASN A 45 9.37 -7.28 6.60
C ASN A 45 10.39 -7.24 7.74
N GLU A 46 9.93 -7.22 8.98
CA GLU A 46 10.84 -7.25 10.14
C GLU A 46 11.63 -8.54 10.21
N GLN A 47 11.06 -9.62 9.72
CA GLN A 47 11.73 -10.92 9.67
C GLN A 47 12.61 -11.08 8.43
N GLY A 48 12.64 -10.08 7.56
CA GLY A 48 13.41 -10.16 6.33
C GLY A 48 12.80 -11.07 5.28
N MET A 49 11.51 -11.40 5.41
CA MET A 49 10.85 -12.36 4.54
C MET A 49 10.05 -11.72 3.42
N LEU A 50 10.02 -10.41 3.34
CA LEU A 50 9.22 -9.71 2.34
C LEU A 50 9.98 -9.56 1.02
N THR A 51 11.03 -8.76 1.03
CA THR A 51 11.87 -8.53 -0.14
C THR A 51 13.24 -8.04 0.31
N GLU A 52 14.27 -8.32 -0.48
CA GLU A 52 15.62 -7.89 -0.15
C GLU A 52 15.75 -6.39 -0.22
N GLY A 53 16.57 -5.84 0.67
CA GLY A 53 16.95 -4.44 0.63
C GLY A 53 15.92 -3.47 1.18
N LEU A 54 14.76 -3.94 1.57
CA LEU A 54 13.75 -3.06 2.15
C LEU A 54 14.04 -2.85 3.63
N ASP A 55 14.03 -1.59 4.05
CA ASP A 55 14.26 -1.23 5.45
C ASP A 55 13.19 -1.88 6.33
N LYS A 56 13.65 -2.48 7.42
CA LYS A 56 12.75 -3.18 8.34
C LYS A 56 11.83 -2.24 9.12
N LYS A 57 12.09 -0.95 9.06
CA LYS A 57 11.27 0.05 9.74
C LYS A 57 10.02 0.43 8.98
N HIS A 58 9.89 0.03 7.73
CA HIS A 58 8.71 0.37 6.93
C HIS A 58 7.46 -0.19 7.57
N ARG A 59 6.41 0.60 7.51
CA ARG A 59 5.05 0.18 7.86
C ARG A 59 4.25 0.06 6.57
N PHE A 60 3.12 -0.58 6.67
CA PHE A 60 2.31 -0.90 5.50
C PHE A 60 0.86 -0.58 5.76
N SER A 61 0.14 -0.21 4.72
CA SER A 61 -1.28 0.09 4.79
C SER A 61 -2.05 -0.73 3.79
N LYS A 62 -3.24 -1.15 4.18
CA LYS A 62 -4.19 -1.78 3.27
C LYS A 62 -5.19 -0.72 2.84
N ILE A 63 -5.32 -0.55 1.52
CA ILE A 63 -6.23 0.43 0.94
C ILE A 63 -7.37 -0.33 0.28
N THR A 64 -8.59 0.05 0.63
CA THR A 64 -9.78 -0.51 0.00
C THR A 64 -10.26 0.47 -1.07
N ILE A 65 -10.38 -0.03 -2.29
CA ILE A 65 -10.76 0.77 -3.46
C ILE A 65 -12.11 0.26 -3.95
N ASP A 66 -13.05 1.20 -4.12
CA ASP A 66 -14.38 0.89 -4.61
C ASP A 66 -14.41 1.08 -6.13
N LYS A 67 -14.84 0.04 -6.84
CA LYS A 67 -14.98 0.09 -8.30
C LYS A 67 -16.44 -0.06 -8.73
N GLY A 68 -17.36 0.44 -7.92
CA GLY A 68 -18.77 0.31 -8.19
C GLY A 68 -19.36 -0.91 -7.52
N THR A 69 -19.52 -1.99 -8.27
CA THR A 69 -20.11 -3.22 -7.72
C THR A 69 -19.11 -4.10 -7.00
N THR A 70 -17.81 -3.87 -7.20
CA THR A 70 -16.77 -4.69 -6.58
C THR A 70 -15.75 -3.82 -5.89
N GLY A 71 -15.23 -4.30 -4.77
CA GLY A 71 -14.14 -3.67 -4.07
C GLY A 71 -12.84 -4.42 -4.29
N THR A 72 -11.74 -3.70 -4.24
CA THR A 72 -10.40 -4.27 -4.35
C THR A 72 -9.56 -3.77 -3.20
N GLU A 73 -8.74 -4.63 -2.65
CA GLU A 73 -7.78 -4.24 -1.62
C GLU A 73 -6.38 -4.36 -2.16
N ILE A 74 -5.55 -3.35 -1.88
CA ILE A 74 -4.13 -3.40 -2.18
C ILE A 74 -3.34 -3.05 -0.93
N ILE A 75 -2.10 -3.54 -0.87
CA ILE A 75 -1.20 -3.24 0.24
C ILE A 75 -0.08 -2.37 -0.30
N VAL A 76 0.17 -1.26 0.40
CA VAL A 76 1.19 -0.30 -0.02
C VAL A 76 2.15 -0.02 1.14
N ILE A 77 3.35 0.47 0.80
CA ILE A 77 4.32 0.89 1.79
C ILE A 77 3.89 2.24 2.36
N GLY A 78 3.97 2.38 3.67
CA GLY A 78 3.66 3.59 4.39
C GLY A 78 2.62 3.34 5.45
N ASP A 79 2.70 4.10 6.55
CA ASP A 79 1.69 4.01 7.59
C ASP A 79 0.41 4.71 7.15
N PRO A 80 -0.73 4.42 7.79
CA PRO A 80 -2.00 5.01 7.36
C PRO A 80 -2.03 6.53 7.36
N ASN A 81 -1.34 7.17 8.30
CA ASN A 81 -1.31 8.63 8.35
C ASN A 81 -0.57 9.21 7.14
N THR A 82 0.57 8.63 6.80
CA THR A 82 1.36 9.08 5.66
C THR A 82 0.61 8.83 4.35
N VAL A 83 0.06 7.63 4.20
CA VAL A 83 -0.69 7.28 3.00
C VAL A 83 -1.93 8.15 2.87
N GLY A 84 -2.65 8.35 3.97
CA GLY A 84 -3.83 9.20 3.98
C GLY A 84 -3.51 10.63 3.59
N THR A 85 -2.39 11.15 4.07
CA THR A 85 -1.96 12.51 3.73
C THR A 85 -1.69 12.63 2.23
N VAL A 86 -0.99 11.66 1.66
CA VAL A 86 -0.70 11.66 0.23
C VAL A 86 -1.98 11.61 -0.58
N LEU A 87 -2.92 10.75 -0.19
CA LEU A 87 -4.18 10.60 -0.90
C LEU A 87 -5.05 11.85 -0.79
N ASN A 88 -5.01 12.54 0.33
CA ASN A 88 -5.87 13.71 0.59
C ASN A 88 -5.20 15.03 0.29
N LYS A 89 -4.02 15.01 -0.28
CA LYS A 89 -3.23 16.22 -0.47
C LYS A 89 -3.99 17.33 -1.20
N ARG A 90 -4.79 16.97 -2.19
CA ARG A 90 -5.57 17.96 -2.93
C ARG A 90 -6.75 18.48 -2.11
N ASN A 91 -7.44 17.57 -1.43
CA ASN A 91 -8.60 17.94 -0.61
C ASN A 91 -8.18 18.77 0.58
N TYR A 92 -6.98 18.56 1.06
CA TYR A 92 -6.46 19.30 2.19
C TYR A 92 -6.38 20.79 1.88
N VAL A 93 -5.94 21.11 0.69
CA VAL A 93 -5.82 22.52 0.26
C VAL A 93 -7.20 23.19 0.22
N LEU A 94 -8.21 22.44 -0.16
CA LEU A 94 -9.56 22.98 -0.28
C LEU A 94 -10.20 23.30 1.06
N LYS A 95 -9.71 22.72 2.11
CA LYS A 95 -10.25 22.96 3.45
C LYS A 95 -9.61 24.16 4.14
N GLY A 96 -8.50 24.57 3.64
CA GLY A 96 -7.78 25.72 4.19
C GLY A 96 -8.44 27.00 3.82
#